data_e0c1302b1727ccfd19837317d14ac559
#
_entry.id   e0c1302b1727ccfd19837317d14ac559
#
_cell.length_a   1.000
_cell.length_b   1.000
_cell.length_c   1.000
_cell.angle_alpha   90.00
_cell.angle_beta   90.00
_cell.angle_gamma   90.00
#
_symmetry.space_group_name_H-M   'P 1'
#
loop_
_entity.id
_entity.type
_entity.pdbx_description
1 polymer ?
#
loop_
_entity_poly.entity_id
_entity_poly.type
_entity_poly.pdbx_seq_one_letter_code
_entity_poly.pdbx_strand_id
1 'polypeptide(L)'
;DLDLDYGQEALRDHIKGMPSTKFVITNASLSPTLENCFSPYVSIPIEGTSVSVGFIGLADLQTTDVRKMAGISWTLPDEEDYKGITDRFRLHHNTINVILSHLGYGNDLKMMKYSPNIDVILGGHTHVMLPSGHLRTGTLLSHTGHSLSHVGVTEIIFSTEHPVSILSKSTRAVSLNEEIPNDPEVKEIVRRFSGNPLFNQQVGVAGEEITHVTIGTLFCKAIQQASHSDIAIYNRGGVRSKNHLNKGPVTIRDIYELEPFREKIVTCSMSKADIEQLILSKFMSPTDDEGGILEVYCSGFSYQIMDGVTPSITSTLKNGVIYTVAMGDYLCSNFIFPRSE
;
A
#
# COMPACT_ATOMS: atom_id res chain seq x y z
N ASP A 1 2.51 1.58 -6.61
CA ASP A 1 3.47 0.47 -6.43
C ASP A 1 2.97 -0.81 -7.08
N LEU A 2 1.85 -1.36 -6.64
CA LEU A 2 1.27 -2.61 -7.17
C LEU A 2 0.94 -2.56 -8.66
N ASP A 3 0.75 -1.37 -9.23
CA ASP A 3 0.49 -1.20 -10.67
C ASP A 3 1.63 -1.75 -11.55
N LEU A 4 2.85 -1.79 -11.04
CA LEU A 4 4.00 -2.36 -11.72
C LEU A 4 4.07 -3.89 -11.64
N ASP A 5 3.26 -4.54 -10.83
CA ASP A 5 3.31 -6.00 -10.66
C ASP A 5 2.93 -6.77 -11.92
N TYR A 6 2.18 -6.15 -12.82
CA TYR A 6 1.86 -6.70 -14.14
C TYR A 6 2.85 -6.27 -15.22
N GLY A 7 3.88 -5.49 -14.87
CA GLY A 7 4.91 -4.96 -15.76
C GLY A 7 4.55 -3.62 -16.37
N GLN A 8 5.58 -2.94 -16.87
CA GLN A 8 5.49 -1.56 -17.39
C GLN A 8 4.62 -1.44 -18.65
N GLU A 9 4.64 -2.45 -19.51
CA GLU A 9 3.80 -2.48 -20.71
C GLU A 9 2.31 -2.54 -20.35
N ALA A 10 1.94 -3.38 -19.40
CA ALA A 10 0.55 -3.48 -18.93
C ALA A 10 0.09 -2.15 -18.31
N LEU A 11 0.92 -1.52 -17.46
CA LEU A 11 0.62 -0.22 -16.88
C LEU A 11 0.45 0.85 -17.96
N ARG A 12 1.37 0.92 -18.94
CA ARG A 12 1.25 1.84 -20.10
C ARG A 12 -0.05 1.64 -20.84
N ASP A 13 -0.42 0.39 -21.11
CA ASP A 13 -1.61 0.09 -21.92
C ASP A 13 -2.90 0.41 -21.14
N HIS A 14 -2.92 0.20 -19.82
CA HIS A 14 -4.00 0.66 -18.95
C HIS A 14 -4.15 2.19 -18.99
N ILE A 15 -3.03 2.94 -18.83
CA ILE A 15 -3.04 4.40 -18.89
C ILE A 15 -3.55 4.90 -20.24
N LYS A 16 -3.11 4.30 -21.35
CA LYS A 16 -3.60 4.64 -22.69
C LYS A 16 -5.10 4.36 -22.88
N GLY A 17 -5.64 3.39 -22.16
CA GLY A 17 -7.07 3.09 -22.12
C GLY A 17 -7.92 4.15 -21.42
N MET A 18 -7.29 5.11 -20.73
CA MET A 18 -7.94 6.16 -19.94
C MET A 18 -7.54 7.57 -20.44
N PRO A 19 -7.83 7.96 -21.68
CA PRO A 19 -7.30 9.18 -22.31
C PRO A 19 -7.77 10.48 -21.63
N SER A 20 -8.88 10.45 -20.90
CA SER A 20 -9.41 11.61 -20.17
C SER A 20 -8.79 11.77 -18.77
N THR A 21 -8.04 10.78 -18.27
CA THR A 21 -7.40 10.80 -16.97
C THR A 21 -5.99 11.37 -17.08
N LYS A 22 -5.63 12.26 -16.14
CA LYS A 22 -4.26 12.77 -16.02
C LYS A 22 -3.52 11.98 -14.93
N PHE A 23 -2.37 11.43 -15.28
CA PHE A 23 -1.50 10.70 -14.38
C PHE A 23 -0.33 11.57 -13.97
N VAL A 24 -0.03 11.62 -12.67
CA VAL A 24 1.02 12.47 -12.12
C VAL A 24 1.95 11.67 -11.23
N ILE A 25 3.25 11.84 -11.44
CA ILE A 25 4.31 11.33 -10.55
C ILE A 25 5.49 12.31 -10.58
N THR A 26 6.02 12.65 -9.42
CA THR A 26 7.02 13.72 -9.27
C THR A 26 8.34 13.18 -8.73
N ASN A 27 8.32 12.16 -7.89
CA ASN A 27 9.50 11.61 -7.21
C ASN A 27 10.10 10.37 -7.91
N ALA A 28 9.83 10.20 -9.21
CA ALA A 28 10.41 9.12 -10.00
C ALA A 28 10.92 9.61 -11.36
N SER A 29 12.01 9.01 -11.83
CA SER A 29 12.45 9.02 -13.22
C SER A 29 11.95 7.76 -13.89
N LEU A 30 11.25 7.90 -15.01
CA LEU A 30 10.54 6.81 -15.66
C LEU A 30 11.36 6.22 -16.80
N SER A 31 11.14 4.94 -17.07
CA SER A 31 11.69 4.27 -18.24
C SER A 31 11.09 4.81 -19.54
N PRO A 32 11.73 4.60 -20.72
CA PRO A 32 11.16 4.97 -22.02
C PRO A 32 9.77 4.39 -22.28
N THR A 33 9.44 3.23 -21.68
CA THR A 33 8.11 2.61 -21.78
C THR A 33 7.02 3.46 -21.17
N LEU A 34 7.33 4.20 -20.08
CA LEU A 34 6.38 4.98 -19.27
C LEU A 34 6.58 6.49 -19.39
N GLU A 35 7.63 6.97 -20.06
CA GLU A 35 8.05 8.37 -20.08
C GLU A 35 6.93 9.36 -20.44
N ASN A 36 6.05 8.98 -21.39
CA ASN A 36 4.95 9.83 -21.83
C ASN A 36 3.61 9.50 -21.17
N CYS A 37 3.60 8.65 -20.14
CA CYS A 37 2.39 8.24 -19.46
C CYS A 37 2.04 9.14 -18.27
N PHE A 38 3.05 9.83 -17.71
CA PHE A 38 2.92 10.64 -16.50
C PHE A 38 3.44 12.06 -16.74
N SER A 39 2.90 12.98 -15.97
CA SER A 39 3.44 14.34 -15.86
C SER A 39 3.99 14.56 -14.44
N PRO A 40 5.07 15.34 -14.27
CA PRO A 40 5.57 15.65 -12.93
C PRO A 40 4.69 16.66 -12.17
N TYR A 41 3.80 17.34 -12.87
CA TYR A 41 2.84 18.31 -12.37
C TYR A 41 1.64 18.38 -13.31
N VAL A 42 0.45 18.50 -12.74
CA VAL A 42 -0.80 18.69 -13.49
C VAL A 42 -1.55 19.87 -12.92
N SER A 43 -2.04 20.78 -13.77
CA SER A 43 -2.92 21.87 -13.37
C SER A 43 -4.28 21.70 -14.05
N ILE A 44 -5.35 21.82 -13.27
CA ILE A 44 -6.73 21.74 -13.72
C ILE A 44 -7.42 23.06 -13.42
N PRO A 45 -7.86 23.81 -14.43
CA PRO A 45 -8.56 25.07 -14.20
C PRO A 45 -9.95 24.82 -13.58
N ILE A 46 -10.34 25.71 -12.68
CA ILE A 46 -11.71 25.74 -12.14
C ILE A 46 -12.56 26.61 -13.07
N GLU A 47 -13.52 26.00 -13.72
CA GLU A 47 -14.37 26.67 -14.71
C GLU A 47 -15.04 27.93 -14.14
N GLY A 48 -15.07 28.99 -14.93
CA GLY A 48 -15.64 30.28 -14.55
C GLY A 48 -14.78 31.10 -13.56
N THR A 49 -13.55 30.69 -13.29
CA THR A 49 -12.62 31.41 -12.41
C THR A 49 -11.24 31.57 -13.04
N SER A 50 -10.38 32.38 -12.42
CA SER A 50 -8.94 32.49 -12.74
C SER A 50 -8.09 31.50 -11.90
N VAL A 51 -8.71 30.61 -11.15
CA VAL A 51 -8.07 29.70 -10.22
C VAL A 51 -7.91 28.30 -10.85
N SER A 52 -6.80 27.65 -10.56
CA SER A 52 -6.54 26.28 -10.92
C SER A 52 -6.23 25.43 -9.69
N VAL A 53 -6.41 24.14 -9.79
CA VAL A 53 -5.91 23.16 -8.82
C VAL A 53 -4.65 22.53 -9.39
N GLY A 54 -3.54 22.70 -8.69
CA GLY A 54 -2.25 22.09 -9.05
C GLY A 54 -2.03 20.80 -8.29
N PHE A 55 -1.61 19.75 -9.01
CA PHE A 55 -1.38 18.42 -8.46
C PHE A 55 0.07 17.99 -8.62
N ILE A 56 0.65 17.48 -7.54
CA ILE A 56 1.90 16.72 -7.51
C ILE A 56 1.58 15.31 -7.02
N GLY A 57 2.16 14.29 -7.66
CA GLY A 57 2.03 12.89 -7.28
C GLY A 57 3.31 12.39 -6.63
N LEU A 58 3.19 11.76 -5.46
CA LEU A 58 4.31 11.16 -4.75
C LEU A 58 3.96 9.71 -4.43
N ALA A 59 4.86 8.78 -4.77
CA ALA A 59 4.66 7.36 -4.53
C ALA A 59 5.90 6.72 -3.92
N ASP A 60 5.65 5.74 -3.06
CA ASP A 60 6.62 4.73 -2.67
C ASP A 60 6.48 3.57 -3.67
N LEU A 61 7.48 3.41 -4.54
CA LEU A 61 7.44 2.44 -5.65
C LEU A 61 8.09 1.11 -5.27
N GLN A 62 7.92 0.65 -4.06
CA GLN A 62 8.39 -0.68 -3.66
C GLN A 62 7.64 -1.75 -4.48
N THR A 63 8.39 -2.63 -5.13
CA THR A 63 7.86 -3.78 -5.86
C THR A 63 8.63 -5.02 -5.52
N THR A 64 7.97 -6.16 -5.58
CA THR A 64 8.56 -7.47 -5.32
C THR A 64 9.59 -7.90 -6.36
N ASP A 65 9.48 -7.43 -7.58
CA ASP A 65 10.35 -7.81 -8.68
C ASP A 65 11.12 -6.61 -9.23
N VAL A 66 12.36 -6.46 -8.79
CA VAL A 66 13.27 -5.40 -9.23
C VAL A 66 13.43 -5.30 -10.75
N ARG A 67 13.19 -6.41 -11.50
CA ARG A 67 13.23 -6.40 -12.97
C ARG A 67 12.10 -5.55 -13.56
N LYS A 68 10.96 -5.45 -12.87
CA LYS A 68 9.83 -4.60 -13.26
C LYS A 68 10.16 -3.11 -13.12
N MET A 69 11.17 -2.78 -12.33
CA MET A 69 11.71 -1.42 -12.15
C MET A 69 12.82 -1.06 -13.15
N ALA A 70 13.07 -1.90 -14.15
CA ALA A 70 14.15 -1.63 -15.12
C ALA A 70 13.98 -0.25 -15.79
N GLY A 71 14.98 0.63 -15.61
CA GLY A 71 14.94 2.00 -16.11
C GLY A 71 14.03 2.95 -15.33
N ILE A 72 13.47 2.54 -14.19
CA ILE A 72 12.77 3.41 -13.25
C ILE A 72 13.67 3.64 -12.04
N SER A 73 13.87 4.89 -11.66
CA SER A 73 14.48 5.27 -10.39
C SER A 73 13.52 6.15 -9.61
N TRP A 74 13.45 5.99 -8.31
CA TRP A 74 12.62 6.79 -7.43
C TRP A 74 13.32 7.00 -6.09
N THR A 75 12.92 8.05 -5.39
CA THR A 75 13.42 8.36 -4.05
C THR A 75 12.24 8.55 -3.12
N LEU A 76 12.34 7.99 -1.92
CA LEU A 76 11.46 8.37 -0.83
C LEU A 76 11.91 9.77 -0.35
N PRO A 77 11.09 10.81 -0.46
CA PRO A 77 11.52 12.17 -0.17
C PRO A 77 11.92 12.35 1.30
N ASP A 78 13.04 13.00 1.55
CA ASP A 78 13.45 13.46 2.87
C ASP A 78 12.97 14.91 3.14
N GLU A 79 13.44 15.51 4.23
CA GLU A 79 13.03 16.86 4.65
C GLU A 79 13.47 17.95 3.67
N GLU A 80 14.61 17.80 3.01
CA GLU A 80 15.10 18.76 2.00
C GLU A 80 14.36 18.59 0.69
N ASP A 81 14.09 17.34 0.30
CA ASP A 81 13.33 17.00 -0.89
C ASP A 81 11.91 17.56 -0.85
N TYR A 82 11.24 17.52 0.31
CA TYR A 82 9.88 18.06 0.45
C TYR A 82 9.83 19.55 0.08
N LYS A 83 10.83 20.34 0.43
CA LYS A 83 10.89 21.76 0.04
C LYS A 83 11.07 21.93 -1.47
N GLY A 84 12.00 21.20 -2.07
CA GLY A 84 12.25 21.24 -3.52
C GLY A 84 11.06 20.78 -4.35
N ILE A 85 10.35 19.72 -3.90
CA ILE A 85 9.16 19.22 -4.57
C ILE A 85 8.06 20.29 -4.56
N THR A 86 7.84 20.95 -3.45
CA THR A 86 6.76 21.96 -3.31
C THR A 86 7.10 23.30 -3.95
N ASP A 87 8.38 23.59 -4.25
CA ASP A 87 8.74 24.77 -5.02
C ASP A 87 8.15 24.76 -6.45
N ARG A 88 7.79 23.58 -6.95
CA ARG A 88 7.06 23.46 -8.23
C ARG A 88 5.74 24.23 -8.20
N PHE A 89 5.03 24.26 -7.05
CA PHE A 89 3.81 25.04 -6.90
C PHE A 89 4.03 26.58 -7.02
N ARG A 90 5.20 27.06 -6.62
CA ARG A 90 5.55 28.49 -6.69
C ARG A 90 5.66 29.02 -8.11
N LEU A 91 5.88 28.12 -9.08
CA LEU A 91 5.96 28.48 -10.49
C LEU A 91 4.57 28.75 -11.10
N HIS A 92 3.52 28.38 -10.39
CA HIS A 92 2.15 28.50 -10.82
C HIS A 92 1.36 29.41 -9.86
N HIS A 93 0.99 30.60 -10.35
CA HIS A 93 0.20 31.57 -9.58
C HIS A 93 -1.29 31.19 -9.59
N ASN A 94 -2.01 31.58 -8.56
CA ASN A 94 -3.46 31.36 -8.40
C ASN A 94 -3.85 29.87 -8.39
N THR A 95 -3.05 29.04 -7.72
CA THR A 95 -3.33 27.62 -7.61
C THR A 95 -3.67 27.21 -6.18
N ILE A 96 -4.61 26.25 -6.06
CA ILE A 96 -4.83 25.45 -4.86
C ILE A 96 -3.92 24.23 -4.99
N ASN A 97 -3.02 24.03 -4.05
CA ASN A 97 -1.91 23.09 -4.15
C ASN A 97 -2.26 21.75 -3.47
N VAL A 98 -2.39 20.70 -4.26
CA VAL A 98 -2.80 19.36 -3.81
C VAL A 98 -1.68 18.36 -4.05
N ILE A 99 -1.36 17.58 -3.04
CA ILE A 99 -0.51 16.38 -3.16
C ILE A 99 -1.39 15.14 -3.22
N LEU A 100 -1.18 14.30 -4.23
CA LEU A 100 -1.66 12.93 -4.27
C LEU A 100 -0.53 12.06 -3.73
N SER A 101 -0.69 11.53 -2.52
CA SER A 101 0.38 10.81 -1.82
C SER A 101 0.07 9.32 -1.67
N HIS A 102 1.04 8.49 -2.07
CA HIS A 102 1.10 7.08 -1.71
C HIS A 102 2.37 6.79 -0.87
N LEU A 103 2.79 7.76 -0.03
CA LEU A 103 3.96 7.64 0.84
C LEU A 103 3.65 7.09 2.23
N GLY A 104 2.38 7.02 2.58
CA GLY A 104 1.91 6.62 3.89
C GLY A 104 1.81 7.76 4.91
N TYR A 105 0.97 7.55 5.91
CA TYR A 105 0.57 8.55 6.89
C TYR A 105 1.74 9.23 7.62
N GLY A 106 2.75 8.43 8.03
CA GLY A 106 3.92 8.96 8.73
C GLY A 106 4.74 9.95 7.88
N ASN A 107 4.91 9.67 6.59
CA ASN A 107 5.61 10.57 5.66
C ASN A 107 4.76 11.77 5.30
N ASP A 108 3.45 11.62 5.19
CA ASP A 108 2.51 12.72 4.96
C ASP A 108 2.52 13.72 6.13
N LEU A 109 2.60 13.24 7.37
CA LEU A 109 2.76 14.11 8.55
C LEU A 109 4.09 14.87 8.55
N LYS A 110 5.19 14.24 8.11
CA LYS A 110 6.47 14.92 7.94
C LYS A 110 6.36 16.01 6.87
N MET A 111 5.73 15.69 5.74
CA MET A 111 5.52 16.64 4.65
C MET A 111 4.73 17.87 5.10
N MET A 112 3.66 17.72 5.88
CA MET A 112 2.92 18.83 6.47
C MET A 112 3.82 19.76 7.32
N LYS A 113 4.82 19.19 7.98
CA LYS A 113 5.73 19.97 8.85
C LYS A 113 6.75 20.77 8.03
N TYR A 114 7.25 20.20 6.94
CA TYR A 114 8.40 20.76 6.21
C TYR A 114 8.04 21.49 4.92
N SER A 115 6.78 21.46 4.51
CA SER A 115 6.33 22.00 3.22
C SER A 115 5.17 23.00 3.40
N PRO A 116 5.47 24.30 3.52
CA PRO A 116 4.46 25.30 3.90
C PRO A 116 3.48 25.68 2.77
N ASN A 117 3.69 25.23 1.54
CA ASN A 117 2.91 25.65 0.36
C ASN A 117 1.90 24.61 -0.10
N ILE A 118 1.53 23.66 0.76
CA ILE A 118 0.57 22.62 0.45
C ILE A 118 -0.77 22.98 1.10
N ASP A 119 -1.83 22.96 0.31
CA ASP A 119 -3.17 23.18 0.83
C ASP A 119 -3.83 21.89 1.29
N VAL A 120 -3.68 20.83 0.51
CA VAL A 120 -4.29 19.52 0.78
C VAL A 120 -3.32 18.40 0.44
N ILE A 121 -3.28 17.37 1.29
CA ILE A 121 -2.68 16.08 1.01
C ILE A 121 -3.80 15.03 1.00
N LEU A 122 -3.96 14.35 -0.13
CA LEU A 122 -4.82 13.18 -0.26
C LEU A 122 -3.91 11.95 -0.21
N GLY A 123 -3.88 11.31 0.95
CA GLY A 123 -2.93 10.26 1.27
C GLY A 123 -3.50 8.84 1.14
N GLY A 124 -2.61 7.87 1.03
CA GLY A 124 -2.90 6.45 0.93
C GLY A 124 -1.78 5.58 1.50
N HIS A 125 -1.64 4.36 1.01
CA HIS A 125 -0.62 3.36 1.35
C HIS A 125 -0.84 2.67 2.70
N THR A 126 -0.93 3.40 3.77
CA THR A 126 -0.93 2.89 5.15
C THR A 126 -2.32 2.63 5.72
N HIS A 127 -3.35 2.68 4.90
CA HIS A 127 -4.74 2.33 5.25
C HIS A 127 -5.35 3.09 6.44
N VAL A 128 -4.70 4.18 6.89
CA VAL A 128 -5.21 4.99 8.00
C VAL A 128 -6.57 5.59 7.64
N MET A 129 -7.48 5.58 8.61
CA MET A 129 -8.77 6.23 8.51
C MET A 129 -8.76 7.53 9.33
N LEU A 130 -8.95 8.65 8.66
CA LEU A 130 -9.14 9.95 9.27
C LEU A 130 -10.56 10.46 8.93
N PRO A 131 -11.57 10.25 9.79
CA PRO A 131 -12.95 10.58 9.46
C PRO A 131 -13.19 12.04 9.08
N SER A 132 -12.40 12.95 9.64
CA SER A 132 -12.48 14.41 9.39
C SER A 132 -11.14 15.03 8.96
N GLY A 133 -10.15 14.18 8.65
CA GLY A 133 -8.80 14.62 8.30
C GLY A 133 -8.02 15.23 9.48
N HIS A 134 -6.81 15.68 9.17
CA HIS A 134 -5.98 16.48 10.09
C HIS A 134 -5.67 17.83 9.45
N LEU A 135 -6.02 18.92 10.13
CA LEU A 135 -5.61 20.26 9.73
C LEU A 135 -4.44 20.73 10.60
N ARG A 136 -3.29 20.96 10.01
CA ARG A 136 -2.10 21.41 10.70
C ARG A 136 -1.30 22.36 9.82
N THR A 137 -0.76 23.43 10.38
CA THR A 137 0.07 24.44 9.66
C THR A 137 -0.56 24.98 8.39
N GLY A 138 -1.89 24.98 8.30
CA GLY A 138 -2.61 25.38 7.08
C GLY A 138 -2.81 24.28 6.05
N THR A 139 -2.22 23.11 6.21
CA THR A 139 -2.40 21.94 5.32
C THR A 139 -3.47 21.00 5.86
N LEU A 140 -4.39 20.56 5.01
CA LEU A 140 -5.39 19.54 5.33
C LEU A 140 -4.91 18.18 4.81
N LEU A 141 -4.76 17.20 5.69
CA LEU A 141 -4.44 15.81 5.35
C LEU A 141 -5.72 14.96 5.41
N SER A 142 -5.98 14.20 4.36
CA SER A 142 -7.10 13.27 4.26
C SER A 142 -6.61 11.86 3.92
N HIS A 143 -7.01 10.89 4.74
CA HIS A 143 -6.86 9.45 4.50
C HIS A 143 -8.20 8.77 4.73
N THR A 144 -8.60 7.86 3.87
CA THR A 144 -9.96 7.27 3.86
C THR A 144 -9.98 5.75 4.02
N GLY A 145 -8.96 5.21 4.68
CA GLY A 145 -8.85 3.78 4.90
C GLY A 145 -8.49 3.02 3.63
N HIS A 146 -9.09 1.85 3.44
CA HIS A 146 -8.74 0.95 2.34
C HIS A 146 -9.95 0.20 1.77
N SER A 147 -9.72 -0.56 0.70
CA SER A 147 -10.68 -1.51 0.09
C SER A 147 -12.01 -0.87 -0.31
N LEU A 148 -12.00 0.41 -0.70
CA LEU A 148 -13.19 1.18 -1.06
C LEU A 148 -14.28 1.18 0.04
N SER A 149 -13.89 1.03 1.31
CA SER A 149 -14.84 1.10 2.42
C SER A 149 -15.43 2.49 2.61
N HIS A 150 -14.70 3.52 2.16
CA HIS A 150 -15.10 4.92 2.28
C HIS A 150 -14.70 5.73 1.05
N VAL A 151 -15.41 6.83 0.82
CA VAL A 151 -15.03 7.90 -0.11
C VAL A 151 -14.70 9.15 0.69
N GLY A 152 -13.53 9.76 0.41
CA GLY A 152 -13.16 11.06 0.95
C GLY A 152 -13.82 12.20 0.15
N VAL A 153 -14.52 13.08 0.84
CA VAL A 153 -15.06 14.31 0.27
C VAL A 153 -14.32 15.48 0.86
N THR A 154 -13.48 16.11 0.06
CA THR A 154 -12.69 17.29 0.48
C THR A 154 -13.28 18.54 -0.16
N GLU A 155 -13.65 19.50 0.66
CA GLU A 155 -14.24 20.77 0.26
C GLU A 155 -13.28 21.93 0.55
N ILE A 156 -13.08 22.80 -0.43
CA ILE A 156 -12.24 23.99 -0.32
C ILE A 156 -13.06 25.20 -0.73
N ILE A 157 -13.24 26.15 0.19
CA ILE A 157 -13.88 27.42 -0.10
C ILE A 157 -12.78 28.46 -0.25
N PHE A 158 -12.77 29.17 -1.37
CA PHE A 158 -11.75 30.17 -1.68
C PHE A 158 -12.36 31.46 -2.23
N SER A 159 -11.63 32.56 -2.11
CA SER A 159 -11.96 33.85 -2.74
C SER A 159 -11.43 33.87 -4.17
N THR A 160 -12.23 34.39 -5.10
CA THR A 160 -11.78 34.67 -6.47
C THR A 160 -11.12 36.07 -6.62
N GLU A 161 -11.07 36.85 -5.54
CA GLU A 161 -10.33 38.10 -5.50
C GLU A 161 -8.82 37.84 -5.49
N HIS A 162 -8.06 38.72 -6.13
CA HIS A 162 -6.60 38.59 -6.14
C HIS A 162 -5.95 39.27 -4.95
N PRO A 163 -4.99 38.64 -4.27
CA PRO A 163 -4.53 37.28 -4.44
C PRO A 163 -5.58 36.24 -3.98
N VAL A 164 -5.62 35.09 -4.64
CA VAL A 164 -6.48 33.99 -4.24
C VAL A 164 -6.21 33.63 -2.79
N SER A 165 -7.25 33.54 -1.98
CA SER A 165 -7.17 33.13 -0.58
C SER A 165 -8.13 31.98 -0.29
N ILE A 166 -7.64 30.97 0.42
CA ILE A 166 -8.48 29.88 0.91
C ILE A 166 -9.17 30.35 2.19
N LEU A 167 -10.50 30.32 2.18
CA LEU A 167 -11.34 30.74 3.29
C LEU A 167 -11.58 29.59 4.27
N SER A 168 -11.79 28.38 3.76
CA SER A 168 -11.90 27.17 4.59
C SER A 168 -11.53 25.92 3.82
N LYS A 169 -11.13 24.90 4.56
CA LYS A 169 -10.86 23.54 4.07
C LYS A 169 -11.45 22.53 5.04
N SER A 170 -12.14 21.53 4.53
CA SER A 170 -12.66 20.44 5.32
C SER A 170 -12.63 19.14 4.51
N THR A 171 -12.58 18.02 5.19
CA THR A 171 -12.75 16.71 4.59
C THR A 171 -13.60 15.81 5.48
N ARG A 172 -14.31 14.89 4.89
CA ARG A 172 -15.06 13.86 5.59
C ARG A 172 -14.98 12.54 4.85
N ALA A 173 -14.88 11.46 5.59
CA ALA A 173 -15.00 10.10 5.06
C ALA A 173 -16.49 9.70 5.07
N VAL A 174 -16.99 9.28 3.90
CA VAL A 174 -18.35 8.76 3.72
C VAL A 174 -18.25 7.26 3.54
N SER A 175 -18.86 6.52 4.46
CA SER A 175 -18.89 5.05 4.38
C SER A 175 -19.65 4.59 3.13
N LEU A 176 -19.08 3.63 2.42
CA LEU A 176 -19.73 2.89 1.34
C LEU A 176 -20.30 1.60 1.94
N ASN A 177 -21.61 1.49 2.00
CA ASN A 177 -22.32 0.34 2.54
C ASN A 177 -23.34 -0.19 1.52
N GLU A 178 -24.02 -1.27 1.88
CA GLU A 178 -25.01 -1.92 1.01
C GLU A 178 -26.24 -1.07 0.70
N GLU A 179 -26.48 0.02 1.43
CA GLU A 179 -27.59 0.94 1.18
C GLU A 179 -27.35 1.85 -0.03
N ILE A 180 -26.07 1.98 -0.45
CA ILE A 180 -25.70 2.77 -1.62
C ILE A 180 -25.95 1.92 -2.86
N PRO A 181 -26.81 2.34 -3.79
CA PRO A 181 -27.08 1.57 -4.99
C PRO A 181 -25.83 1.44 -5.87
N ASN A 182 -25.59 0.22 -6.35
CA ASN A 182 -24.50 -0.02 -7.30
C ASN A 182 -24.80 0.66 -8.64
N ASP A 183 -23.76 1.25 -9.25
CA ASP A 183 -23.85 1.68 -10.63
C ASP A 183 -24.08 0.47 -11.56
N PRO A 184 -25.10 0.47 -12.41
CA PRO A 184 -25.44 -0.70 -13.23
C PRO A 184 -24.36 -1.11 -14.24
N GLU A 185 -23.64 -0.14 -14.81
CA GLU A 185 -22.57 -0.40 -15.77
C GLU A 185 -21.36 -1.03 -15.08
N VAL A 186 -20.93 -0.46 -13.95
CA VAL A 186 -19.84 -1.01 -13.14
C VAL A 186 -20.20 -2.41 -12.63
N LYS A 187 -21.43 -2.61 -12.18
CA LYS A 187 -21.91 -3.93 -11.75
C LYS A 187 -21.81 -4.98 -12.86
N GLU A 188 -22.16 -4.61 -14.09
CA GLU A 188 -22.04 -5.53 -15.23
C GLU A 188 -20.58 -5.84 -15.58
N ILE A 189 -19.69 -4.84 -15.49
CA ILE A 189 -18.23 -5.05 -15.66
C ILE A 189 -17.72 -6.03 -14.61
N VAL A 190 -18.02 -5.78 -13.35
CA VAL A 190 -17.64 -6.68 -12.23
C VAL A 190 -18.18 -8.09 -12.46
N ARG A 191 -19.44 -8.25 -12.86
CA ARG A 191 -20.05 -9.55 -13.16
C ARG A 191 -19.30 -10.31 -14.26
N ARG A 192 -18.86 -9.63 -15.32
CA ARG A 192 -18.11 -10.24 -16.41
C ARG A 192 -16.76 -10.81 -15.95
N PHE A 193 -16.03 -10.08 -15.12
CA PHE A 193 -14.73 -10.49 -14.62
C PHE A 193 -14.82 -11.48 -13.43
N SER A 194 -15.80 -11.31 -12.56
CA SER A 194 -16.02 -12.19 -11.41
C SER A 194 -16.78 -13.47 -11.76
N GLY A 195 -17.34 -13.58 -12.95
CA GLY A 195 -18.18 -14.72 -13.39
C GLY A 195 -17.40 -15.97 -13.82
N ASN A 196 -16.08 -16.00 -13.69
CA ASN A 196 -15.30 -17.20 -13.99
C ASN A 196 -15.73 -18.36 -13.06
N PRO A 197 -16.23 -19.51 -13.60
CA PRO A 197 -16.67 -20.65 -12.80
C PRO A 197 -15.59 -21.17 -11.84
N LEU A 198 -14.31 -21.00 -12.18
CA LEU A 198 -13.19 -21.38 -11.33
C LEU A 198 -13.27 -20.74 -9.95
N PHE A 199 -13.69 -19.49 -9.86
CA PHE A 199 -13.77 -18.79 -8.59
C PHE A 199 -14.84 -19.36 -7.64
N ASN A 200 -15.84 -20.03 -8.18
CA ASN A 200 -16.89 -20.67 -7.38
C ASN A 200 -16.58 -22.14 -7.01
N GLN A 201 -15.43 -22.66 -7.47
CA GLN A 201 -15.02 -24.01 -7.11
C GLN A 201 -14.70 -24.07 -5.63
N GLN A 202 -15.38 -24.94 -4.91
CA GLN A 202 -15.12 -25.20 -3.50
C GLN A 202 -13.80 -25.96 -3.34
N VAL A 203 -12.94 -25.46 -2.45
CA VAL A 203 -11.64 -26.07 -2.10
C VAL A 203 -11.62 -26.63 -0.67
N GLY A 204 -12.61 -26.25 0.14
CA GLY A 204 -12.69 -26.72 1.53
C GLY A 204 -13.99 -26.32 2.20
N VAL A 205 -14.06 -26.58 3.50
CA VAL A 205 -15.16 -26.15 4.39
C VAL A 205 -14.54 -25.65 5.69
N ALA A 206 -14.89 -24.43 6.09
CA ALA A 206 -14.60 -23.92 7.42
C ALA A 206 -15.67 -24.43 8.39
N GLY A 207 -15.27 -25.22 9.39
CA GLY A 207 -16.19 -25.74 10.42
C GLY A 207 -16.70 -24.66 11.37
N GLU A 208 -15.98 -23.58 11.49
CA GLU A 208 -16.26 -22.40 12.30
C GLU A 208 -15.71 -21.16 11.59
N GLU A 209 -15.98 -19.97 12.10
CA GLU A 209 -15.34 -18.74 11.65
C GLU A 209 -13.84 -18.79 11.93
N ILE A 210 -13.02 -18.45 10.93
CA ILE A 210 -11.56 -18.49 11.03
C ILE A 210 -11.02 -17.05 11.02
N THR A 211 -10.38 -16.66 12.11
CA THR A 211 -9.81 -15.33 12.28
C THR A 211 -8.56 -15.11 11.42
N HIS A 212 -8.20 -13.86 11.18
CA HIS A 212 -7.02 -13.46 10.43
C HIS A 212 -5.71 -14.13 10.94
N VAL A 213 -5.51 -14.19 12.25
CA VAL A 213 -4.33 -14.84 12.85
C VAL A 213 -4.29 -16.33 12.52
N THR A 214 -5.43 -17.00 12.61
CA THR A 214 -5.55 -18.41 12.26
C THR A 214 -5.33 -18.65 10.77
N ILE A 215 -5.84 -17.76 9.91
CA ILE A 215 -5.63 -17.83 8.44
C ILE A 215 -4.13 -17.75 8.13
N GLY A 216 -3.40 -16.77 8.67
CA GLY A 216 -1.96 -16.63 8.44
C GLY A 216 -1.18 -17.88 8.88
N THR A 217 -1.55 -18.46 10.02
CA THR A 217 -0.96 -19.73 10.49
C THR A 217 -1.28 -20.89 9.55
N LEU A 218 -2.50 -20.95 9.00
CA LEU A 218 -2.88 -21.97 8.01
C LEU A 218 -2.10 -21.82 6.71
N PHE A 219 -1.90 -20.59 6.25
CA PHE A 219 -1.04 -20.29 5.09
C PHE A 219 0.38 -20.82 5.31
N CYS A 220 1.01 -20.49 6.45
CA CYS A 220 2.34 -20.98 6.76
C CYS A 220 2.39 -22.52 6.82
N LYS A 221 1.38 -23.17 7.39
CA LYS A 221 1.30 -24.65 7.40
C LYS A 221 1.19 -25.22 5.98
N ALA A 222 0.36 -24.62 5.13
CA ALA A 222 0.21 -25.04 3.74
C ALA A 222 1.52 -24.86 2.95
N ILE A 223 2.18 -23.73 3.11
CA ILE A 223 3.49 -23.45 2.50
C ILE A 223 4.53 -24.46 2.98
N GLN A 224 4.63 -24.71 4.29
CA GLN A 224 5.54 -25.66 4.87
C GLN A 224 5.35 -27.09 4.32
N GLN A 225 4.09 -27.53 4.23
CA GLN A 225 3.77 -28.82 3.67
C GLN A 225 4.09 -28.94 2.18
N ALA A 226 3.73 -27.92 1.39
CA ALA A 226 3.94 -27.91 -0.05
C ALA A 226 5.43 -27.85 -0.43
N SER A 227 6.25 -27.17 0.36
CA SER A 227 7.69 -27.00 0.13
C SER A 227 8.56 -28.06 0.80
N HIS A 228 7.97 -28.92 1.67
CA HIS A 228 8.70 -29.87 2.51
C HIS A 228 9.81 -29.21 3.35
N SER A 229 9.59 -27.96 3.80
CA SER A 229 10.55 -27.19 4.59
C SER A 229 10.41 -27.48 6.10
N ASP A 230 11.47 -27.20 6.87
CA ASP A 230 11.43 -27.30 8.34
C ASP A 230 10.52 -26.21 8.93
N ILE A 231 10.51 -25.04 8.29
CA ILE A 231 9.85 -23.83 8.76
C ILE A 231 9.19 -23.13 7.57
N ALA A 232 8.06 -22.48 7.81
CA ALA A 232 7.49 -21.49 6.89
C ALA A 232 7.23 -20.18 7.62
N ILE A 233 7.49 -19.08 6.91
CA ILE A 233 7.25 -17.71 7.37
C ILE A 233 6.49 -16.98 6.28
N TYR A 234 5.48 -16.18 6.66
CA TYR A 234 4.72 -15.36 5.75
C TYR A 234 4.46 -13.97 6.35
N ASN A 235 4.57 -12.91 5.55
CA ASN A 235 4.35 -11.55 6.04
C ASN A 235 2.87 -11.32 6.33
N ARG A 236 2.58 -10.62 7.42
CA ARG A 236 1.20 -10.38 7.85
C ARG A 236 0.39 -9.61 6.82
N GLY A 237 0.97 -8.58 6.20
CA GLY A 237 0.32 -7.80 5.14
C GLY A 237 0.03 -8.57 3.86
N GLY A 238 0.62 -9.74 3.65
CA GLY A 238 0.32 -10.65 2.52
C GLY A 238 -1.03 -11.35 2.64
N VAL A 239 -1.58 -11.43 3.85
CA VAL A 239 -2.93 -11.98 4.08
C VAL A 239 -3.95 -10.84 4.12
N ARG A 240 -4.70 -10.67 3.04
CA ARG A 240 -5.60 -9.54 2.77
C ARG A 240 -7.07 -9.86 3.04
N SER A 241 -7.44 -10.44 4.14
CA SER A 241 -8.85 -10.64 4.40
C SER A 241 -9.47 -9.47 5.18
N LYS A 242 -10.78 -9.31 5.06
CA LYS A 242 -11.60 -8.50 5.96
C LYS A 242 -11.69 -9.15 7.35
N ASN A 243 -10.57 -9.71 7.80
CA ASN A 243 -10.32 -10.28 9.13
C ASN A 243 -10.77 -11.71 9.39
N HIS A 244 -11.58 -12.36 8.54
CA HIS A 244 -12.06 -13.73 8.83
C HIS A 244 -12.58 -14.46 7.58
N LEU A 245 -12.55 -15.80 7.62
CA LEU A 245 -13.35 -16.64 6.75
C LEU A 245 -14.60 -17.07 7.50
N ASN A 246 -15.75 -16.89 6.89
CA ASN A 246 -17.01 -17.32 7.48
C ASN A 246 -17.08 -18.84 7.57
N LYS A 247 -17.84 -19.35 8.55
CA LYS A 247 -18.21 -20.77 8.60
C LYS A 247 -18.96 -21.17 7.32
N GLY A 248 -18.54 -22.25 6.69
CA GLY A 248 -19.19 -22.78 5.48
C GLY A 248 -18.20 -23.16 4.38
N PRO A 249 -18.68 -23.28 3.13
CA PRO A 249 -17.81 -23.57 1.99
C PRO A 249 -16.72 -22.50 1.81
N VAL A 250 -15.50 -22.94 1.53
CA VAL A 250 -14.37 -22.09 1.14
C VAL A 250 -14.11 -22.33 -0.34
N THR A 251 -14.07 -21.26 -1.12
CA THR A 251 -13.93 -21.30 -2.56
C THR A 251 -12.56 -20.81 -3.02
N ILE A 252 -12.23 -21.02 -4.29
CA ILE A 252 -11.02 -20.42 -4.89
C ILE A 252 -11.07 -18.88 -4.81
N ARG A 253 -12.25 -18.28 -4.92
CA ARG A 253 -12.42 -16.82 -4.71
C ARG A 253 -11.92 -16.39 -3.34
N ASP A 254 -12.34 -17.08 -2.29
CA ASP A 254 -11.94 -16.74 -0.92
C ASP A 254 -10.41 -16.79 -0.77
N ILE A 255 -9.75 -17.77 -1.40
CA ILE A 255 -8.28 -17.86 -1.39
C ILE A 255 -7.63 -16.68 -2.13
N TYR A 256 -8.15 -16.28 -3.31
CA TYR A 256 -7.63 -15.12 -4.04
C TYR A 256 -7.90 -13.80 -3.33
N GLU A 257 -8.99 -13.69 -2.57
CA GLU A 257 -9.27 -12.52 -1.74
C GLU A 257 -8.36 -12.46 -0.51
N LEU A 258 -7.92 -13.61 -0.01
CA LEU A 258 -6.96 -13.70 1.09
C LEU A 258 -5.53 -13.40 0.64
N GLU A 259 -5.13 -13.91 -0.51
CA GLU A 259 -3.79 -13.73 -1.08
C GLU A 259 -3.90 -13.38 -2.58
N PRO A 260 -4.04 -12.08 -2.92
CA PRO A 260 -4.20 -11.64 -4.30
C PRO A 260 -2.87 -11.49 -5.06
N PHE A 261 -1.73 -11.55 -4.38
CA PHE A 261 -0.42 -11.21 -4.96
C PHE A 261 0.15 -12.34 -5.80
N ARG A 262 -0.33 -13.58 -5.62
CA ARG A 262 0.17 -14.76 -6.32
C ARG A 262 1.66 -14.96 -6.12
N GLU A 263 2.12 -14.74 -4.89
CA GLU A 263 3.53 -14.88 -4.52
C GLU A 263 4.06 -16.28 -4.84
N LYS A 264 5.29 -16.32 -5.31
CA LYS A 264 6.01 -17.57 -5.50
C LYS A 264 6.60 -18.01 -4.17
N ILE A 265 6.51 -19.29 -3.88
CA ILE A 265 7.16 -19.86 -2.71
C ILE A 265 8.63 -20.11 -3.04
N VAL A 266 9.50 -19.50 -2.24
CA VAL A 266 10.94 -19.70 -2.30
C VAL A 266 11.42 -20.41 -1.03
N THR A 267 12.48 -21.18 -1.15
CA THR A 267 13.12 -21.85 -0.01
C THR A 267 14.57 -21.42 0.11
N CYS A 268 15.03 -21.21 1.33
CA CYS A 268 16.41 -20.87 1.64
C CYS A 268 16.87 -21.55 2.93
N SER A 269 18.19 -21.61 3.14
CA SER A 269 18.79 -22.12 4.37
C SER A 269 19.07 -20.95 5.32
N MET A 270 18.56 -21.01 6.54
CA MET A 270 18.72 -19.94 7.53
C MET A 270 19.09 -20.49 8.90
N SER A 271 19.97 -19.81 9.59
CA SER A 271 20.22 -20.04 11.00
C SER A 271 19.12 -19.46 11.89
N LYS A 272 19.10 -19.82 13.17
CA LYS A 272 18.26 -19.16 14.17
C LYS A 272 18.45 -17.64 14.15
N ALA A 273 19.69 -17.17 14.10
CA ALA A 273 20.01 -15.74 14.12
C ALA A 273 19.43 -15.01 12.89
N ASP A 274 19.53 -15.60 11.70
CA ASP A 274 18.97 -15.01 10.47
C ASP A 274 17.45 -14.90 10.56
N ILE A 275 16.77 -15.94 11.06
CA ILE A 275 15.31 -15.95 11.22
C ILE A 275 14.87 -14.90 12.23
N GLU A 276 15.53 -14.83 13.39
CA GLU A 276 15.24 -13.85 14.42
C GLU A 276 15.49 -12.41 13.93
N GLN A 277 16.56 -12.19 13.16
CA GLN A 277 16.85 -10.90 12.55
C GLN A 277 15.81 -10.51 11.50
N LEU A 278 15.34 -11.44 10.66
CA LEU A 278 14.26 -11.21 9.71
C LEU A 278 13.00 -10.73 10.44
N ILE A 279 12.59 -11.43 11.49
CA ILE A 279 11.39 -11.08 12.27
C ILE A 279 11.54 -9.70 12.91
N LEU A 280 12.69 -9.42 13.54
CA LEU A 280 12.95 -8.12 14.16
C LEU A 280 12.98 -6.99 13.12
N SER A 281 13.53 -7.22 11.93
CA SER A 281 13.56 -6.21 10.88
C SER A 281 12.15 -5.80 10.44
N LYS A 282 11.21 -6.73 10.41
CA LYS A 282 9.80 -6.45 10.10
C LYS A 282 9.09 -5.75 11.25
N PHE A 283 9.39 -6.12 12.48
CA PHE A 283 8.88 -5.45 13.67
C PHE A 283 9.33 -3.98 13.78
N MET A 284 10.59 -3.70 13.43
CA MET A 284 11.18 -2.36 13.53
C MET A 284 10.87 -1.44 12.36
N SER A 285 10.32 -1.96 11.28
CA SER A 285 9.94 -1.20 10.08
C SER A 285 8.43 -1.30 9.83
N PRO A 286 7.58 -0.73 10.70
CA PRO A 286 6.15 -0.79 10.51
C PRO A 286 5.79 0.00 9.26
N THR A 287 5.32 -0.69 8.23
CA THR A 287 4.91 -0.10 6.95
C THR A 287 3.39 -0.08 6.79
N ASP A 288 2.65 -0.75 7.65
CA ASP A 288 1.19 -0.71 7.62
C ASP A 288 0.61 -0.17 8.92
N ASP A 289 -0.56 0.40 8.80
CA ASP A 289 -1.21 1.20 9.82
C ASP A 289 -2.46 0.59 10.38
N GLU A 290 -2.66 -0.67 10.22
CA GLU A 290 -3.74 -1.33 10.96
C GLU A 290 -3.46 -1.39 12.48
N GLY A 291 -2.59 -0.48 12.96
CA GLY A 291 -2.27 -0.33 14.39
C GLY A 291 -1.61 -1.57 14.97
N GLY A 292 -1.13 -2.43 14.11
CA GLY A 292 -0.53 -3.71 14.43
C GLY A 292 0.96 -3.68 14.25
N ILE A 293 1.65 -4.23 15.19
CA ILE A 293 3.03 -4.65 15.07
C ILE A 293 3.12 -5.58 13.85
N LEU A 294 3.91 -5.20 12.84
CA LEU A 294 4.14 -6.01 11.67
C LEU A 294 4.98 -7.23 12.02
N GLU A 295 4.28 -8.21 12.48
CA GLU A 295 4.85 -9.52 12.69
C GLU A 295 4.66 -10.37 11.45
N VAL A 296 5.39 -11.46 11.41
CA VAL A 296 5.21 -12.51 10.44
C VAL A 296 4.36 -13.63 11.04
N TYR A 297 3.60 -14.31 10.21
CA TYR A 297 3.07 -15.62 10.54
C TYR A 297 4.15 -16.68 10.38
N CYS A 298 4.08 -17.72 11.19
CA CYS A 298 5.06 -18.80 11.10
C CYS A 298 4.45 -20.20 11.34
N SER A 299 5.16 -21.20 10.86
CA SER A 299 4.91 -22.62 11.13
C SER A 299 6.24 -23.34 11.33
N GLY A 300 6.28 -24.35 12.21
CA GLY A 300 7.48 -25.10 12.57
C GLY A 300 8.22 -24.55 13.79
N PHE A 301 7.91 -23.36 14.27
CA PHE A 301 8.46 -22.78 15.49
C PHE A 301 7.50 -21.74 16.09
N SER A 302 7.85 -21.21 17.25
CA SER A 302 7.19 -20.07 17.88
C SER A 302 8.23 -19.04 18.35
N TYR A 303 7.81 -17.78 18.43
CA TYR A 303 8.65 -16.68 18.90
C TYR A 303 7.85 -15.71 19.75
N GLN A 304 8.57 -14.89 20.50
CA GLN A 304 8.04 -13.78 21.27
C GLN A 304 8.97 -12.59 21.15
N ILE A 305 8.42 -11.42 20.84
CA ILE A 305 9.14 -10.16 20.85
C ILE A 305 8.88 -9.46 22.18
N MET A 306 9.95 -8.98 22.78
CA MET A 306 9.90 -8.09 23.93
C MET A 306 10.15 -6.68 23.43
N ASP A 307 9.11 -5.85 23.49
CA ASP A 307 9.19 -4.43 23.12
C ASP A 307 9.98 -3.65 24.17
N GLY A 308 10.72 -2.64 23.72
CA GLY A 308 11.57 -1.81 24.56
C GLY A 308 12.38 -0.81 23.76
N VAL A 309 13.28 -0.08 24.42
CA VAL A 309 14.20 0.87 23.74
C VAL A 309 15.00 0.17 22.63
N THR A 310 15.33 -1.09 22.84
CA THR A 310 15.87 -2.00 21.82
C THR A 310 15.04 -3.27 21.87
N PRO A 311 14.18 -3.51 20.87
CA PRO A 311 13.39 -4.73 20.81
C PRO A 311 14.27 -5.97 20.76
N SER A 312 13.85 -7.02 21.45
CA SER A 312 14.54 -8.31 21.46
C SER A 312 13.58 -9.44 21.17
N ILE A 313 14.09 -10.56 20.69
CA ILE A 313 13.29 -11.73 20.29
C ILE A 313 13.81 -12.99 20.98
N THR A 314 12.89 -13.84 21.35
CA THR A 314 13.16 -15.21 21.77
C THR A 314 12.38 -16.17 20.91
N SER A 315 12.96 -17.31 20.57
CA SER A 315 12.29 -18.32 19.74
C SER A 315 12.57 -19.74 20.27
N THR A 316 11.74 -20.69 19.82
CA THR A 316 11.95 -22.12 20.11
C THR A 316 13.00 -22.77 19.21
N LEU A 317 13.62 -22.01 18.30
CA LEU A 317 14.67 -22.49 17.42
C LEU A 317 15.96 -22.83 18.19
N LYS A 318 16.71 -23.81 17.70
CA LYS A 318 17.95 -24.29 18.32
C LYS A 318 19.17 -23.58 17.72
N ASN A 319 20.12 -23.23 18.57
CA ASN A 319 21.42 -22.71 18.13
C ASN A 319 22.20 -23.80 17.37
N GLY A 320 22.97 -23.38 16.36
CA GLY A 320 23.82 -24.30 15.56
C GLY A 320 23.06 -25.19 14.58
N VAL A 321 21.75 -25.00 14.43
CA VAL A 321 20.93 -25.69 13.43
C VAL A 321 20.69 -24.75 12.25
N ILE A 322 20.83 -25.29 11.04
CA ILE A 322 20.41 -24.62 9.80
C ILE A 322 19.06 -25.22 9.40
N TYR A 323 18.09 -24.37 9.22
CA TYR A 323 16.72 -24.73 8.86
C TYR A 323 16.47 -24.47 7.38
N THR A 324 15.73 -25.35 6.72
CA THR A 324 15.10 -25.03 5.43
C THR A 324 13.86 -24.20 5.69
N VAL A 325 13.88 -22.95 5.25
CA VAL A 325 12.81 -21.97 5.47
C VAL A 325 12.10 -21.67 4.16
N ALA A 326 10.80 -21.82 4.12
CA ALA A 326 9.95 -21.43 2.99
C ALA A 326 9.24 -20.11 3.29
N MET A 327 9.17 -19.22 2.30
CA MET A 327 8.48 -17.94 2.41
C MET A 327 8.01 -17.45 1.04
N GLY A 328 7.17 -16.41 1.00
CA GLY A 328 6.84 -15.69 -0.23
C GLY A 328 8.06 -14.97 -0.80
N ASP A 329 8.13 -14.83 -2.13
CA ASP A 329 9.22 -14.14 -2.81
C ASP A 329 9.28 -12.64 -2.44
N TYR A 330 8.15 -12.02 -2.08
CA TYR A 330 8.13 -10.67 -1.52
C TYR A 330 8.95 -10.57 -0.22
N LEU A 331 8.68 -11.46 0.73
CA LEU A 331 9.39 -11.43 2.01
C LEU A 331 10.90 -11.71 1.82
N CYS A 332 11.23 -12.65 0.94
CA CYS A 332 12.61 -13.00 0.61
C CYS A 332 13.36 -11.84 -0.05
N SER A 333 12.73 -11.13 -0.98
CA SER A 333 13.35 -10.02 -1.72
C SER A 333 13.55 -8.77 -0.85
N ASN A 334 12.71 -8.58 0.15
CA ASN A 334 12.78 -7.43 1.05
C ASN A 334 13.57 -7.70 2.34
N PHE A 335 14.17 -8.88 2.47
CA PHE A 335 15.08 -9.19 3.55
C PHE A 335 16.53 -9.04 3.07
N ILE A 336 17.26 -8.11 3.67
CA ILE A 336 18.69 -7.94 3.39
C ILE A 336 19.42 -8.98 4.25
N PHE A 337 19.84 -10.08 3.64
CA PHE A 337 20.73 -11.03 4.29
C PHE A 337 22.07 -10.33 4.59
N PRO A 338 22.58 -10.38 5.82
CA PRO A 338 23.94 -9.96 6.08
C PRO A 338 24.84 -10.80 5.18
N ARG A 339 25.61 -10.13 4.31
CA ARG A 339 26.62 -10.83 3.51
C ARG A 339 27.62 -11.41 4.52
N SER A 340 27.76 -12.74 4.53
CA SER A 340 28.91 -13.38 5.17
C SER A 340 30.17 -12.83 4.49
N GLU A 341 30.99 -12.11 5.27
CA GLU A 341 32.36 -11.76 4.85
C GLU A 341 33.19 -13.01 4.55
#